data_6d76e72cc988fb5ce73b48ad3fa7a309
#
_entry.id   6d76e72cc988fb5ce73b48ad3fa7a309
#
_cell.length_a   1.000
_cell.length_b   1.000
_cell.length_c   1.000
_cell.angle_alpha   90.00
_cell.angle_beta   90.00
_cell.angle_gamma   90.00
#
_symmetry.space_group_name_H-M   'P 1'
#
loop_
_entity.id
_entity.type
_entity.pdbx_description
1 polymer ?
#
loop_
_entity_poly.entity_id
_entity_poly.type
_entity_poly.pdbx_seq_one_letter_code
_entity_poly.pdbx_strand_id
1 'polypeptide(L)'
;MSFETKLEKYARLIVQSGLNVQEKQTVVISASIESYQLVRAVTKQAYIVGAKEVVVHYSDEEVTRMKYENMEVEDFNHVPTWFSSFRNDYALMNACFLYVDDEDPEMLAGIEPKKISNWQRAVKKACKTYFDLSDNMTNAWCIVGGATQKWANKVYPDMSNQEALDSLWNAIFKAAKIDDEHDPVELWNQHRRSFEKRVNYLNSLNLKKLYYKNSKGTEITIGLNDDYLFAGGGSYLKNGVYNFPNIPTEEIFTSPNKDDVEGIVFSSLPLSYGGNIVDEFYLRFKDGQVIDFGAKEGYEVLKGIIDSDEGSKRLGEVALIPYHSPINELKTLFYNTLYDENASCHMALGIGFSECIKGGIDMDKKELFEKGVNDSLVHVDFMMGTEDLMIDGILEDGSHVKIFENGNFVF
;
A
#
# COMPACT_ATOMS: atom_id res chain seq x y z
N MET A 1 -28.87 4.31 -5.03
CA MET A 1 -28.37 5.39 -4.13
C MET A 1 -27.76 6.51 -4.95
N SER A 2 -27.92 7.79 -4.54
CA SER A 2 -27.24 8.91 -5.22
C SER A 2 -25.76 8.92 -4.93
N PHE A 3 -24.98 9.63 -5.76
CA PHE A 3 -23.53 9.81 -5.54
C PHE A 3 -23.24 10.42 -4.17
N GLU A 4 -23.97 11.45 -3.77
CA GLU A 4 -23.80 12.13 -2.48
C GLU A 4 -24.00 11.16 -1.30
N THR A 5 -24.98 10.26 -1.40
CA THR A 5 -25.22 9.28 -0.33
C THR A 5 -24.09 8.24 -0.25
N LYS A 6 -23.55 7.78 -1.39
CA LYS A 6 -22.37 6.90 -1.42
C LYS A 6 -21.17 7.62 -0.83
N LEU A 7 -20.94 8.88 -1.19
CA LEU A 7 -19.85 9.70 -0.70
C LEU A 7 -19.93 9.92 0.82
N GLU A 8 -21.14 10.15 1.36
CA GLU A 8 -21.35 10.25 2.81
C GLU A 8 -21.07 8.92 3.54
N LYS A 9 -21.49 7.78 2.99
CA LYS A 9 -21.17 6.47 3.53
C LYS A 9 -19.66 6.21 3.53
N TYR A 10 -18.99 6.56 2.44
CA TYR A 10 -17.54 6.42 2.28
C TYR A 10 -16.79 7.31 3.28
N ALA A 11 -17.17 8.58 3.40
CA ALA A 11 -16.61 9.51 4.39
C ALA A 11 -16.80 9.00 5.84
N ARG A 12 -17.97 8.43 6.16
CA ARG A 12 -18.21 7.83 7.46
C ARG A 12 -17.31 6.62 7.73
N LEU A 13 -17.12 5.76 6.73
CA LEU A 13 -16.18 4.64 6.81
C LEU A 13 -14.75 5.13 7.08
N ILE A 14 -14.28 6.11 6.31
CA ILE A 14 -12.95 6.71 6.48
C ILE A 14 -12.75 7.22 7.90
N VAL A 15 -13.73 7.96 8.43
CA VAL A 15 -13.61 8.57 9.75
C VAL A 15 -13.72 7.54 10.89
N GLN A 16 -14.64 6.56 10.79
CA GLN A 16 -14.94 5.65 11.90
C GLN A 16 -14.15 4.34 11.86
N SER A 17 -13.66 3.93 10.69
CA SER A 17 -12.86 2.70 10.56
C SER A 17 -11.45 3.00 10.06
N GLY A 18 -11.30 3.79 9.01
CA GLY A 18 -10.00 4.17 8.45
C GLY A 18 -9.12 4.85 9.50
N LEU A 19 -9.50 6.03 9.91
CA LEU A 19 -8.79 6.80 10.95
C LEU A 19 -9.19 6.41 12.37
N ASN A 20 -10.41 5.93 12.57
CA ASN A 20 -11.04 5.73 13.88
C ASN A 20 -10.87 6.96 14.78
N VAL A 21 -11.33 8.10 14.29
CA VAL A 21 -11.15 9.41 14.91
C VAL A 21 -11.72 9.42 16.34
N GLN A 22 -10.90 9.82 17.31
CA GLN A 22 -11.27 9.89 18.71
C GLN A 22 -11.84 11.28 19.06
N GLU A 23 -12.67 11.35 20.10
CA GLU A 23 -13.20 12.62 20.59
C GLU A 23 -12.08 13.63 20.90
N LYS A 24 -12.22 14.87 20.45
CA LYS A 24 -11.23 15.96 20.58
C LYS A 24 -9.91 15.75 19.85
N GLN A 25 -9.81 14.75 18.97
CA GLN A 25 -8.64 14.58 18.13
C GLN A 25 -8.65 15.56 16.95
N THR A 26 -7.48 16.02 16.52
CA THR A 26 -7.32 16.80 15.29
C THR A 26 -7.16 15.85 14.11
N VAL A 27 -7.84 16.16 13.00
CA VAL A 27 -7.74 15.42 11.73
C VAL A 27 -7.00 16.29 10.72
N VAL A 28 -5.90 15.79 10.16
CA VAL A 28 -5.16 16.44 9.08
C VAL A 28 -5.46 15.72 7.78
N ILE A 29 -5.96 16.42 6.78
CA ILE A 29 -6.32 15.87 5.46
C ILE A 29 -5.38 16.43 4.42
N SER A 30 -4.74 15.56 3.64
CA SER A 30 -3.98 15.89 2.44
C SER A 30 -4.73 15.35 1.22
N ALA A 31 -5.04 16.20 0.25
CA ALA A 31 -5.82 15.83 -0.94
C ALA A 31 -5.49 16.79 -2.10
N SER A 32 -5.79 16.40 -3.34
CA SER A 32 -5.84 17.36 -4.42
C SER A 32 -7.06 18.28 -4.29
N ILE A 33 -7.01 19.44 -4.95
CA ILE A 33 -8.14 20.37 -4.99
C ILE A 33 -9.37 19.76 -5.68
N GLU A 34 -9.18 18.75 -6.54
CA GLU A 34 -10.27 18.06 -7.25
C GLU A 34 -11.12 17.20 -6.28
N SER A 35 -10.53 16.68 -5.21
CA SER A 35 -11.21 15.85 -4.20
C SER A 35 -11.99 16.64 -3.14
N TYR A 36 -12.25 17.94 -3.35
CA TYR A 36 -12.93 18.80 -2.36
C TYR A 36 -14.28 18.27 -1.87
N GLN A 37 -15.03 17.54 -2.71
CA GLN A 37 -16.32 16.96 -2.32
C GLN A 37 -16.13 15.88 -1.26
N LEU A 38 -15.17 14.98 -1.44
CA LEU A 38 -14.81 13.96 -0.46
C LEU A 38 -14.30 14.60 0.83
N VAL A 39 -13.38 15.58 0.72
CA VAL A 39 -12.83 16.31 1.88
C VAL A 39 -13.91 16.96 2.71
N ARG A 40 -14.92 17.59 2.06
CA ARG A 40 -16.06 18.19 2.78
C ARG A 40 -16.92 17.14 3.49
N ALA A 41 -17.17 16.00 2.84
CA ALA A 41 -17.93 14.91 3.45
C ALA A 41 -17.18 14.31 4.65
N VAL A 42 -15.87 14.07 4.53
CA VAL A 42 -15.00 13.60 5.63
C VAL A 42 -14.98 14.61 6.77
N THR A 43 -14.81 15.90 6.48
CA THR A 43 -14.82 16.98 7.49
C THR A 43 -16.13 16.98 8.28
N LYS A 44 -17.27 16.86 7.58
CA LYS A 44 -18.58 16.76 8.22
C LYS A 44 -18.64 15.55 9.17
N GLN A 45 -18.22 14.38 8.72
CA GLN A 45 -18.23 13.16 9.53
C GLN A 45 -17.26 13.24 10.71
N ALA A 46 -16.08 13.85 10.54
CA ALA A 46 -15.11 14.04 11.62
C ALA A 46 -15.69 14.89 12.77
N TYR A 47 -16.39 15.98 12.44
CA TYR A 47 -17.06 16.79 13.48
C TYR A 47 -18.25 16.06 14.12
N ILE A 48 -18.96 15.21 13.40
CA ILE A 48 -20.05 14.39 13.96
C ILE A 48 -19.53 13.44 15.06
N VAL A 49 -18.34 12.88 14.90
CA VAL A 49 -17.73 11.99 15.92
C VAL A 49 -16.97 12.77 17.01
N GLY A 50 -16.97 14.10 16.98
CA GLY A 50 -16.38 14.93 18.01
C GLY A 50 -14.93 15.34 17.80
N ALA A 51 -14.43 15.33 16.55
CA ALA A 51 -13.12 15.89 16.25
C ALA A 51 -13.00 17.33 16.77
N LYS A 52 -11.82 17.70 17.30
CA LYS A 52 -11.53 19.05 17.78
C LYS A 52 -11.40 20.03 16.62
N GLU A 53 -10.70 19.60 15.58
CA GLU A 53 -10.33 20.43 14.45
C GLU A 53 -10.10 19.54 13.23
N VAL A 54 -10.45 20.03 12.06
CA VAL A 54 -10.08 19.44 10.78
C VAL A 54 -9.24 20.45 10.00
N VAL A 55 -8.02 20.06 9.69
CA VAL A 55 -7.06 20.88 8.94
C VAL A 55 -6.86 20.26 7.57
N VAL A 56 -6.99 21.05 6.51
CA VAL A 56 -6.89 20.57 5.13
C VAL A 56 -5.69 21.20 4.43
N HIS A 57 -4.84 20.36 3.88
CA HIS A 57 -3.76 20.74 2.99
C HIS A 57 -4.12 20.29 1.57
N TYR A 58 -4.48 21.23 0.71
CA TYR A 58 -4.73 20.95 -0.69
C TYR A 58 -3.45 21.11 -1.53
N SER A 59 -3.28 20.20 -2.49
CA SER A 59 -2.32 20.30 -3.59
C SER A 59 -3.04 20.48 -4.91
N ASP A 60 -2.34 21.05 -5.87
CA ASP A 60 -2.78 21.17 -7.27
C ASP A 60 -1.72 20.48 -8.13
N GLU A 61 -2.14 19.49 -8.91
CA GLU A 61 -1.23 18.69 -9.74
C GLU A 61 -0.53 19.52 -10.82
N GLU A 62 -1.26 20.44 -11.46
CA GLU A 62 -0.69 21.31 -12.50
C GLU A 62 0.41 22.20 -11.89
N VAL A 63 0.15 22.78 -10.72
CA VAL A 63 1.15 23.59 -9.99
C VAL A 63 2.33 22.73 -9.55
N THR A 64 2.06 21.51 -9.10
CA THR A 64 3.12 20.56 -8.72
C THR A 64 3.97 20.18 -9.92
N ARG A 65 3.37 19.87 -11.07
CA ARG A 65 4.11 19.57 -12.30
C ARG A 65 4.94 20.75 -12.75
N MET A 66 4.38 21.97 -12.80
CA MET A 66 5.12 23.19 -13.13
C MET A 66 6.33 23.39 -12.22
N LYS A 67 6.21 23.09 -10.93
CA LYS A 67 7.33 23.12 -9.99
C LYS A 67 8.45 22.18 -10.43
N TYR A 68 8.14 20.91 -10.74
CA TYR A 68 9.13 19.93 -11.17
C TYR A 68 9.77 20.27 -12.51
N GLU A 69 9.05 20.91 -13.42
CA GLU A 69 9.57 21.34 -14.72
C GLU A 69 10.54 22.52 -14.61
N ASN A 70 10.32 23.45 -13.68
CA ASN A 70 11.01 24.73 -13.64
C ASN A 70 12.09 24.86 -12.55
N MET A 71 12.03 24.07 -11.46
CA MET A 71 13.07 24.11 -10.42
C MET A 71 14.28 23.26 -10.80
N GLU A 72 15.46 23.65 -10.31
CA GLU A 72 16.69 22.89 -10.51
C GLU A 72 16.72 21.64 -9.61
N VAL A 73 17.51 20.63 -9.99
CA VAL A 73 17.61 19.34 -9.26
C VAL A 73 18.02 19.54 -7.80
N GLU A 74 18.94 20.46 -7.55
CA GLU A 74 19.50 20.79 -6.24
C GLU A 74 18.46 21.39 -5.29
N ASP A 75 17.49 22.14 -5.81
CA ASP A 75 16.43 22.79 -5.02
C ASP A 75 15.52 21.76 -4.33
N PHE A 76 15.38 20.57 -4.92
CA PHE A 76 14.60 19.45 -4.35
C PHE A 76 15.26 18.78 -3.13
N ASN A 77 16.49 19.16 -2.78
CA ASN A 77 17.11 18.74 -1.53
C ASN A 77 16.70 19.60 -0.33
N HIS A 78 15.91 20.64 -0.55
CA HIS A 78 15.49 21.57 0.50
C HIS A 78 13.97 21.53 0.70
N VAL A 79 13.56 21.23 1.96
CA VAL A 79 12.16 21.28 2.37
C VAL A 79 11.93 22.55 3.19
N PRO A 80 10.98 23.40 2.82
CA PRO A 80 10.64 24.60 3.60
C PRO A 80 10.21 24.24 5.02
N THR A 81 10.63 25.02 6.00
CA THR A 81 10.37 24.78 7.42
C THR A 81 8.87 24.67 7.72
N TRP A 82 8.04 25.51 7.09
CA TRP A 82 6.59 25.46 7.29
C TRP A 82 5.99 24.10 6.94
N PHE A 83 6.52 23.43 5.89
CA PHE A 83 6.04 22.13 5.44
C PHE A 83 6.39 21.01 6.44
N SER A 84 7.63 21.01 6.92
CA SER A 84 8.07 20.03 7.92
C SER A 84 7.44 20.27 9.29
N SER A 85 7.35 21.53 9.74
CA SER A 85 6.67 21.89 10.99
C SER A 85 5.21 21.51 10.96
N PHE A 86 4.50 21.78 9.84
CA PHE A 86 3.10 21.38 9.70
C PHE A 86 2.88 19.90 10.00
N ARG A 87 3.69 19.01 9.44
CA ARG A 87 3.56 17.57 9.67
C ARG A 87 4.03 17.14 11.08
N ASN A 88 5.21 17.61 11.48
CA ASN A 88 5.82 17.21 12.75
C ASN A 88 5.01 17.71 13.96
N ASP A 89 4.53 18.96 13.94
CA ASP A 89 3.81 19.54 15.07
C ASP A 89 2.44 18.87 15.25
N TYR A 90 1.70 18.61 14.17
CA TYR A 90 0.43 17.87 14.27
C TYR A 90 0.66 16.40 14.71
N ALA A 91 1.73 15.77 14.30
CA ALA A 91 2.06 14.44 14.77
C ALA A 91 2.36 14.42 16.29
N LEU A 92 3.11 15.39 16.78
CA LEU A 92 3.37 15.56 18.23
C LEU A 92 2.09 15.86 19.03
N MET A 93 1.07 16.47 18.41
CA MET A 93 -0.25 16.71 19.01
C MET A 93 -1.19 15.51 18.94
N ASN A 94 -0.70 14.34 18.50
CA ASN A 94 -1.48 13.12 18.32
C ASN A 94 -2.64 13.29 17.33
N ALA A 95 -2.45 14.08 16.26
CA ALA A 95 -3.40 14.16 15.17
C ALA A 95 -3.45 12.83 14.40
N CYS A 96 -4.58 12.55 13.75
CA CYS A 96 -4.66 11.51 12.74
C CYS A 96 -4.56 12.13 11.34
N PHE A 97 -4.04 11.35 10.37
CA PHE A 97 -3.69 11.82 9.05
C PHE A 97 -4.43 11.06 7.96
N LEU A 98 -5.21 11.77 7.16
CA LEU A 98 -5.86 11.24 5.97
C LEU A 98 -5.09 11.69 4.72
N TYR A 99 -4.78 10.74 3.87
CA TYR A 99 -4.24 10.97 2.52
C TYR A 99 -5.28 10.52 1.50
N VAL A 100 -5.75 11.44 0.68
CA VAL A 100 -6.55 11.09 -0.48
C VAL A 100 -5.61 10.86 -1.64
N ASP A 101 -5.52 9.60 -2.07
CA ASP A 101 -4.74 9.17 -3.22
C ASP A 101 -5.61 9.32 -4.46
N ASP A 102 -5.41 10.42 -5.16
CA ASP A 102 -6.24 10.89 -6.26
C ASP A 102 -5.40 11.44 -7.43
N GLU A 103 -4.08 11.17 -7.42
CA GLU A 103 -3.16 11.73 -8.37
C GLU A 103 -3.28 11.08 -9.76
N ASP A 104 -3.03 11.87 -10.80
CA ASP A 104 -2.80 11.38 -12.16
C ASP A 104 -1.57 10.46 -12.17
N PRO A 105 -1.70 9.17 -12.54
CA PRO A 105 -0.55 8.24 -12.58
C PRO A 105 0.59 8.72 -13.49
N GLU A 106 0.32 9.63 -14.43
CA GLU A 106 1.30 10.18 -15.36
C GLU A 106 1.76 11.61 -14.99
N MET A 107 1.37 12.15 -13.81
CA MET A 107 1.68 13.53 -13.40
C MET A 107 3.16 13.85 -13.50
N LEU A 108 4.04 12.92 -13.15
CA LEU A 108 5.51 13.09 -13.18
C LEU A 108 6.18 12.43 -14.39
N ALA A 109 5.41 11.97 -15.39
CA ALA A 109 5.97 11.37 -16.60
C ALA A 109 6.90 12.36 -17.33
N GLY A 110 8.13 11.92 -17.67
CA GLY A 110 9.15 12.74 -18.32
C GLY A 110 9.89 13.70 -17.39
N ILE A 111 9.58 13.76 -16.11
CA ILE A 111 10.35 14.52 -15.12
C ILE A 111 11.65 13.78 -14.79
N GLU A 112 12.73 14.54 -14.58
CA GLU A 112 14.03 14.00 -14.21
C GLU A 112 13.94 13.21 -12.89
N PRO A 113 14.27 11.90 -12.87
CA PRO A 113 14.10 11.04 -11.68
C PRO A 113 14.81 11.55 -10.42
N LYS A 114 15.94 12.28 -10.60
CA LYS A 114 16.68 12.86 -9.47
C LYS A 114 15.88 13.92 -8.71
N LYS A 115 15.04 14.69 -9.39
CA LYS A 115 14.17 15.68 -8.74
C LYS A 115 13.19 14.99 -7.79
N ILE A 116 12.59 13.90 -8.25
CA ILE A 116 11.63 13.11 -7.49
C ILE A 116 12.31 12.47 -6.26
N SER A 117 13.39 11.73 -6.47
CA SER A 117 14.12 11.06 -5.40
C SER A 117 14.75 12.01 -4.38
N ASN A 118 15.27 13.18 -4.84
CA ASN A 118 15.78 14.21 -3.94
C ASN A 118 14.67 14.75 -3.03
N TRP A 119 13.49 15.06 -3.59
CA TRP A 119 12.37 15.58 -2.82
C TRP A 119 11.88 14.55 -1.78
N GLN A 120 11.67 13.31 -2.19
CA GLN A 120 11.24 12.23 -1.28
C GLN A 120 12.21 12.06 -0.10
N ARG A 121 13.51 12.00 -0.38
CA ARG A 121 14.56 11.89 0.64
C ARG A 121 14.60 13.12 1.57
N ALA A 122 14.50 14.32 1.01
CA ALA A 122 14.49 15.55 1.78
C ALA A 122 13.28 15.65 2.69
N VAL A 123 12.08 15.28 2.21
CA VAL A 123 10.83 15.22 3.00
C VAL A 123 10.95 14.18 4.11
N LYS A 124 11.41 12.96 3.82
CA LYS A 124 11.59 11.91 4.83
C LYS A 124 12.52 12.36 5.95
N LYS A 125 13.61 13.06 5.60
CA LYS A 125 14.54 13.62 6.58
C LYS A 125 13.95 14.79 7.40
N ALA A 126 13.27 15.73 6.74
CA ALA A 126 12.72 16.93 7.38
C ALA A 126 11.49 16.62 8.25
N CYS A 127 10.66 15.64 7.83
CA CYS A 127 9.46 15.19 8.54
C CYS A 127 9.73 13.94 9.41
N LYS A 128 10.97 13.74 9.85
CA LYS A 128 11.35 12.52 10.60
C LYS A 128 10.43 12.23 11.78
N THR A 129 10.07 13.24 12.57
CA THR A 129 9.18 13.07 13.75
C THR A 129 7.81 12.52 13.33
N TYR A 130 7.24 13.05 12.25
CA TYR A 130 5.98 12.55 11.68
C TYR A 130 6.10 11.08 11.28
N PHE A 131 7.14 10.71 10.51
CA PHE A 131 7.34 9.33 10.07
C PHE A 131 7.59 8.38 11.24
N ASP A 132 8.48 8.75 12.18
CA ASP A 132 8.75 7.92 13.36
C ASP A 132 7.48 7.63 14.18
N LEU A 133 6.59 8.62 14.36
CA LEU A 133 5.34 8.46 15.10
C LEU A 133 4.27 7.66 14.34
N SER A 134 4.27 7.73 13.03
CA SER A 134 3.40 6.91 12.17
C SER A 134 3.88 5.46 12.13
N ASP A 135 5.16 5.24 11.83
CA ASP A 135 5.78 3.90 11.69
C ASP A 135 5.75 3.12 13.02
N ASN A 136 5.83 3.81 14.16
CA ASN A 136 5.76 3.17 15.49
C ASN A 136 4.33 3.06 16.06
N MET A 137 3.30 3.19 15.23
CA MET A 137 1.89 3.04 15.60
C MET A 137 1.41 4.02 16.68
N THR A 138 1.97 5.23 16.75
CA THR A 138 1.51 6.29 17.68
C THR A 138 0.36 7.09 17.07
N ASN A 139 0.50 7.55 15.82
CA ASN A 139 -0.53 8.31 15.12
C ASN A 139 -1.31 7.41 14.15
N ALA A 140 -2.64 7.54 14.16
CA ALA A 140 -3.47 6.95 13.13
C ALA A 140 -3.22 7.66 11.79
N TRP A 141 -3.13 6.88 10.73
CA TRP A 141 -3.15 7.38 9.36
C TRP A 141 -3.99 6.47 8.46
N CYS A 142 -4.51 7.02 7.38
CA CYS A 142 -5.28 6.26 6.41
C CYS A 142 -5.08 6.84 5.00
N ILE A 143 -4.85 5.96 4.03
CA ILE A 143 -4.85 6.29 2.60
C ILE A 143 -6.16 5.79 2.00
N VAL A 144 -6.80 6.65 1.20
CA VAL A 144 -8.07 6.34 0.55
C VAL A 144 -8.09 6.90 -0.87
N GLY A 145 -8.77 6.25 -1.80
CA GLY A 145 -8.89 6.78 -3.16
C GLY A 145 -9.89 7.93 -3.28
N GLY A 146 -9.58 8.85 -4.19
CA GLY A 146 -10.49 9.90 -4.64
C GLY A 146 -10.43 10.00 -6.16
N ALA A 147 -11.58 9.92 -6.87
CA ALA A 147 -11.53 9.97 -8.33
C ALA A 147 -11.30 11.40 -8.85
N THR A 148 -10.29 11.56 -9.70
CA THR A 148 -10.02 12.75 -10.49
C THR A 148 -10.23 12.48 -11.98
N GLN A 149 -10.40 13.54 -12.76
CA GLN A 149 -10.70 13.37 -14.18
C GLN A 149 -9.54 12.74 -14.96
N LYS A 150 -8.30 13.14 -14.67
CA LYS A 150 -7.12 12.61 -15.36
C LYS A 150 -6.91 11.13 -15.05
N TRP A 151 -6.99 10.76 -13.77
CA TRP A 151 -6.89 9.35 -13.39
C TRP A 151 -8.01 8.51 -14.02
N ALA A 152 -9.26 9.02 -14.00
CA ALA A 152 -10.39 8.32 -14.62
C ALA A 152 -10.18 8.10 -16.12
N ASN A 153 -9.68 9.09 -16.85
CA ASN A 153 -9.40 8.97 -18.29
C ASN A 153 -8.26 7.98 -18.58
N LYS A 154 -7.29 7.85 -17.66
CA LYS A 154 -6.22 6.84 -17.76
C LYS A 154 -6.76 5.43 -17.57
N VAL A 155 -7.64 5.23 -16.60
CA VAL A 155 -8.24 3.92 -16.28
C VAL A 155 -9.26 3.50 -17.33
N TYR A 156 -10.06 4.45 -17.84
CA TYR A 156 -11.14 4.21 -18.80
C TYR A 156 -10.99 5.07 -20.07
N PRO A 157 -9.96 4.84 -20.89
CA PRO A 157 -9.61 5.71 -22.02
C PRO A 157 -10.63 5.77 -23.14
N ASP A 158 -11.49 4.74 -23.26
CA ASP A 158 -12.51 4.64 -24.33
C ASP A 158 -13.86 5.25 -23.93
N MET A 159 -13.99 5.80 -22.72
CA MET A 159 -15.22 6.43 -22.22
C MET A 159 -15.17 7.95 -22.36
N SER A 160 -16.34 8.59 -22.39
CA SER A 160 -16.38 10.06 -22.23
C SER A 160 -15.89 10.47 -20.84
N ASN A 161 -15.41 11.71 -20.71
CA ASN A 161 -14.89 12.21 -19.44
C ASN A 161 -15.83 11.97 -18.25
N GLN A 162 -17.12 12.26 -18.41
CA GLN A 162 -18.10 12.06 -17.34
C GLN A 162 -18.31 10.57 -17.02
N GLU A 163 -18.44 9.74 -18.04
CA GLU A 163 -18.61 8.28 -17.86
C GLU A 163 -17.37 7.65 -17.19
N ALA A 164 -16.16 8.08 -17.57
CA ALA A 164 -14.92 7.62 -16.96
C ALA A 164 -14.86 8.00 -15.47
N LEU A 165 -15.18 9.25 -15.14
CA LEU A 165 -15.18 9.74 -13.76
C LEU A 165 -16.22 9.00 -12.89
N ASP A 166 -17.43 8.82 -13.40
CA ASP A 166 -18.50 8.09 -12.72
C ASP A 166 -18.12 6.61 -12.53
N SER A 167 -17.46 6.00 -13.52
CA SER A 167 -16.99 4.62 -13.47
C SER A 167 -15.89 4.45 -12.43
N LEU A 168 -14.92 5.38 -12.36
CA LEU A 168 -13.87 5.34 -11.36
C LEU A 168 -14.42 5.50 -9.94
N TRP A 169 -15.33 6.45 -9.71
CA TRP A 169 -16.02 6.58 -8.42
C TRP A 169 -16.77 5.30 -8.04
N ASN A 170 -17.50 4.68 -8.99
CA ASN A 170 -18.21 3.44 -8.71
C ASN A 170 -17.23 2.29 -8.38
N ALA A 171 -16.07 2.22 -9.03
CA ALA A 171 -15.04 1.25 -8.74
C ALA A 171 -14.44 1.47 -7.32
N ILE A 172 -14.13 2.71 -6.94
CA ILE A 172 -13.66 3.10 -5.60
C ILE A 172 -14.69 2.70 -4.54
N PHE A 173 -15.95 3.06 -4.73
CA PHE A 173 -17.01 2.68 -3.79
C PHE A 173 -17.16 1.17 -3.65
N LYS A 174 -17.09 0.42 -4.75
CA LYS A 174 -17.20 -1.04 -4.73
C LYS A 174 -16.00 -1.66 -4.00
N ALA A 175 -14.78 -1.20 -4.27
CA ALA A 175 -13.58 -1.63 -3.57
C ALA A 175 -13.66 -1.34 -2.06
N ALA A 176 -14.20 -0.19 -1.68
CA ALA A 176 -14.44 0.18 -0.28
C ALA A 176 -15.67 -0.49 0.36
N LYS A 177 -16.34 -1.40 -0.34
CA LYS A 177 -17.56 -2.11 0.12
C LYS A 177 -18.72 -1.17 0.44
N ILE A 178 -18.87 -0.09 -0.36
CA ILE A 178 -19.99 0.86 -0.26
C ILE A 178 -21.12 0.40 -1.18
N ASP A 179 -22.19 -0.07 -0.60
CA ASP A 179 -23.40 -0.51 -1.31
C ASP A 179 -24.69 0.13 -0.76
N ASP A 180 -25.84 -0.21 -1.38
CA ASP A 180 -27.14 0.35 -1.03
C ASP A 180 -27.75 -0.28 0.22
N GLU A 181 -27.36 -1.49 0.55
CA GLU A 181 -28.06 -2.35 1.50
C GLU A 181 -27.42 -2.35 2.90
N HIS A 182 -26.08 -2.25 2.96
CA HIS A 182 -25.35 -2.47 4.19
C HIS A 182 -24.77 -1.20 4.80
N ASP A 183 -24.48 -1.28 6.10
CA ASP A 183 -23.67 -0.31 6.80
C ASP A 183 -22.19 -0.58 6.53
N PRO A 184 -21.44 0.36 5.92
CA PRO A 184 -20.05 0.10 5.56
C PRO A 184 -19.14 -0.11 6.78
N VAL A 185 -19.41 0.55 7.90
CA VAL A 185 -18.62 0.37 9.12
C VAL A 185 -18.79 -1.06 9.67
N GLU A 186 -20.03 -1.59 9.63
CA GLU A 186 -20.27 -2.97 10.05
C GLU A 186 -19.66 -3.99 9.08
N LEU A 187 -19.71 -3.75 7.76
CA LEU A 187 -19.01 -4.59 6.77
C LEU A 187 -17.50 -4.62 7.03
N TRP A 188 -16.90 -3.48 7.34
CA TRP A 188 -15.48 -3.41 7.65
C TRP A 188 -15.13 -4.03 9.01
N ASN A 189 -16.04 -4.00 10.00
CA ASN A 189 -15.89 -4.78 11.22
C ASN A 189 -15.92 -6.29 10.97
N GLN A 190 -16.76 -6.77 10.04
CA GLN A 190 -16.76 -8.18 9.63
C GLN A 190 -15.50 -8.52 8.86
N HIS A 191 -15.05 -7.64 7.98
CA HIS A 191 -13.80 -7.77 7.23
C HIS A 191 -12.60 -7.87 8.17
N ARG A 192 -12.51 -7.01 9.19
CA ARG A 192 -11.52 -7.10 10.27
C ARG A 192 -11.50 -8.48 10.93
N ARG A 193 -12.68 -8.99 11.34
CA ARG A 193 -12.77 -10.33 11.94
C ARG A 193 -12.27 -11.45 11.01
N SER A 194 -12.48 -11.31 9.72
CA SER A 194 -11.95 -12.22 8.70
C SER A 194 -10.42 -12.17 8.64
N PHE A 195 -9.82 -10.98 8.66
CA PHE A 195 -8.37 -10.82 8.74
C PHE A 195 -7.79 -11.42 10.02
N GLU A 196 -8.35 -11.07 11.18
CA GLU A 196 -7.90 -11.58 12.47
C GLU A 196 -7.91 -13.13 12.50
N LYS A 197 -8.94 -13.77 11.93
CA LYS A 197 -9.01 -15.23 11.82
C LYS A 197 -7.87 -15.80 10.95
N ARG A 198 -7.62 -15.23 9.78
CA ARG A 198 -6.60 -15.69 8.84
C ARG A 198 -5.19 -15.45 9.37
N VAL A 199 -4.93 -14.26 9.90
CA VAL A 199 -3.64 -13.89 10.52
C VAL A 199 -3.33 -14.81 11.69
N ASN A 200 -4.29 -15.03 12.61
CA ASN A 200 -4.10 -15.93 13.74
C ASN A 200 -3.84 -17.37 13.30
N TYR A 201 -4.51 -17.86 12.26
CA TYR A 201 -4.26 -19.19 11.72
C TYR A 201 -2.83 -19.30 11.17
N LEU A 202 -2.40 -18.41 10.30
CA LEU A 202 -1.05 -18.40 9.70
C LEU A 202 0.04 -18.29 10.78
N ASN A 203 -0.15 -17.44 11.77
CA ASN A 203 0.77 -17.26 12.89
C ASN A 203 0.82 -18.48 13.84
N SER A 204 -0.19 -19.36 13.82
CA SER A 204 -0.21 -20.59 14.63
C SER A 204 0.53 -21.77 13.98
N LEU A 205 0.87 -21.69 12.68
CA LEU A 205 1.36 -22.84 11.90
C LEU A 205 2.86 -23.14 12.09
N ASN A 206 3.66 -22.25 12.68
CA ASN A 206 5.12 -22.39 12.79
C ASN A 206 5.80 -22.67 11.43
N LEU A 207 5.44 -21.92 10.41
CA LEU A 207 5.97 -22.06 9.07
C LEU A 207 7.46 -21.75 9.03
N LYS A 208 8.21 -22.47 8.21
CA LYS A 208 9.61 -22.15 7.87
C LYS A 208 9.72 -21.51 6.51
N LYS A 209 8.89 -21.95 5.55
CA LYS A 209 8.93 -21.46 4.17
C LYS A 209 7.53 -21.40 3.57
N LEU A 210 7.40 -20.60 2.54
CA LEU A 210 6.28 -20.57 1.61
C LEU A 210 6.75 -21.03 0.23
N TYR A 211 6.03 -21.94 -0.39
CA TYR A 211 6.27 -22.38 -1.76
C TYR A 211 5.13 -21.93 -2.66
N TYR A 212 5.47 -21.18 -3.70
CA TYR A 212 4.52 -20.64 -4.67
C TYR A 212 4.70 -21.32 -6.03
N LYS A 213 3.58 -21.63 -6.69
CA LYS A 213 3.57 -22.18 -8.04
C LYS A 213 2.34 -21.75 -8.81
N ASN A 214 2.50 -21.42 -10.11
CA ASN A 214 1.40 -21.15 -11.03
C ASN A 214 1.77 -21.54 -12.48
N SER A 215 0.78 -21.48 -13.39
CA SER A 215 0.98 -21.83 -14.81
C SER A 215 1.76 -20.77 -15.61
N LYS A 216 1.93 -19.55 -15.10
CA LYS A 216 2.77 -18.51 -15.74
C LYS A 216 4.26 -18.85 -15.69
N GLY A 217 4.65 -19.84 -14.88
CA GLY A 217 6.03 -20.24 -14.71
C GLY A 217 6.66 -19.84 -13.39
N THR A 218 5.91 -19.18 -12.50
CA THR A 218 6.34 -18.92 -11.14
C THR A 218 6.54 -20.25 -10.42
N GLU A 219 7.75 -20.45 -9.89
CA GLU A 219 8.12 -21.53 -9.01
C GLU A 219 9.21 -21.02 -8.06
N ILE A 220 8.82 -20.63 -6.85
CA ILE A 220 9.70 -19.96 -5.89
C ILE A 220 9.41 -20.44 -4.46
N THR A 221 10.50 -20.63 -3.70
CA THR A 221 10.47 -20.93 -2.27
C THR A 221 11.01 -19.76 -1.49
N ILE A 222 10.29 -19.31 -0.49
CA ILE A 222 10.58 -18.12 0.30
C ILE A 222 10.65 -18.50 1.77
N GLY A 223 11.82 -18.33 2.39
CA GLY A 223 12.03 -18.56 3.81
C GLY A 223 11.36 -17.49 4.67
N LEU A 224 10.86 -17.91 5.82
CA LEU A 224 10.35 -17.01 6.85
C LEU A 224 11.35 -16.90 8.00
N ASN A 225 11.33 -15.78 8.69
CA ASN A 225 12.13 -15.57 9.88
C ASN A 225 11.60 -16.43 11.05
N ASP A 226 12.43 -16.83 12.01
CA ASP A 226 12.00 -17.68 13.13
C ASP A 226 10.88 -17.03 13.98
N ASP A 227 10.95 -15.71 14.12
CA ASP A 227 9.98 -14.90 14.88
C ASP A 227 8.99 -14.19 13.94
N TYR A 228 8.70 -14.72 12.74
CA TYR A 228 7.79 -14.10 11.79
C TYR A 228 6.39 -13.88 12.35
N LEU A 229 5.75 -12.84 11.88
CA LEU A 229 4.32 -12.58 12.06
C LEU A 229 3.71 -12.20 10.71
N PHE A 230 2.59 -12.80 10.40
CA PHE A 230 1.69 -12.23 9.40
C PHE A 230 0.90 -11.09 10.05
N ALA A 231 0.75 -10.01 9.31
CA ALA A 231 -0.10 -8.87 9.63
C ALA A 231 -1.12 -8.67 8.49
N GLY A 232 -2.07 -7.79 8.65
CA GLY A 232 -3.00 -7.44 7.56
C GLY A 232 -4.33 -6.89 8.04
N GLY A 233 -5.01 -6.19 7.14
CA GLY A 233 -6.28 -5.55 7.36
C GLY A 233 -6.18 -4.22 8.09
N GLY A 234 -5.64 -4.17 9.26
CA GLY A 234 -5.44 -2.98 10.06
C GLY A 234 -4.63 -3.29 11.30
N SER A 235 -4.31 -2.24 12.07
CA SER A 235 -3.38 -2.33 13.18
C SER A 235 -3.92 -1.66 14.44
N TYR A 236 -3.43 -2.13 15.60
CA TYR A 236 -3.65 -1.45 16.86
C TYR A 236 -2.56 -0.40 17.09
N LEU A 237 -2.99 0.82 17.33
CA LEU A 237 -2.09 1.87 17.80
C LEU A 237 -1.63 1.58 19.24
N LYS A 238 -0.55 2.23 19.68
CA LYS A 238 -0.02 2.12 21.06
C LYS A 238 -1.05 2.44 22.14
N ASN A 239 -2.05 3.27 21.84
CA ASN A 239 -3.14 3.60 22.75
C ASN A 239 -4.31 2.60 22.72
N GLY A 240 -4.21 1.50 21.96
CA GLY A 240 -5.22 0.45 21.83
C GLY A 240 -6.34 0.76 20.82
N VAL A 241 -6.31 1.88 20.13
CA VAL A 241 -7.26 2.20 19.06
C VAL A 241 -6.90 1.37 17.82
N TYR A 242 -7.87 0.69 17.22
CA TYR A 242 -7.68 -0.04 15.97
C TYR A 242 -8.07 0.86 14.79
N ASN A 243 -7.25 0.90 13.75
CA ASN A 243 -7.55 1.63 12.52
C ASN A 243 -7.15 0.82 11.28
N PHE A 244 -7.69 1.21 10.13
CA PHE A 244 -7.28 0.68 8.83
C PHE A 244 -6.40 1.71 8.11
N PRO A 245 -5.10 1.44 7.96
CA PRO A 245 -4.20 2.36 7.25
C PRO A 245 -4.56 2.54 5.77
N ASN A 246 -5.18 1.54 5.16
CA ASN A 246 -5.58 1.56 3.75
C ASN A 246 -7.07 1.21 3.59
N ILE A 247 -7.78 1.98 2.76
CA ILE A 247 -9.12 1.65 2.27
C ILE A 247 -9.13 1.84 0.74
N PRO A 248 -9.17 0.74 -0.02
CA PRO A 248 -9.37 -0.64 0.39
C PRO A 248 -8.10 -1.32 0.93
N THR A 249 -8.27 -2.46 1.61
CA THR A 249 -7.23 -3.45 1.88
C THR A 249 -7.83 -4.85 1.85
N GLU A 250 -7.14 -5.78 1.18
CA GLU A 250 -7.50 -7.20 1.07
C GLU A 250 -6.32 -8.10 1.42
N GLU A 251 -5.19 -7.54 1.78
CA GLU A 251 -3.92 -8.23 1.96
C GLU A 251 -3.69 -8.75 3.38
N ILE A 252 -3.03 -9.92 3.44
CA ILE A 252 -2.31 -10.42 4.60
C ILE A 252 -0.87 -10.60 4.18
N PHE A 253 0.05 -9.98 4.88
CA PHE A 253 1.44 -9.91 4.46
C PHE A 253 2.40 -10.31 5.57
N THR A 254 3.66 -10.60 5.18
CA THR A 254 4.78 -10.77 6.09
C THR A 254 6.08 -10.39 5.42
N SER A 255 7.10 -10.07 6.22
CA SER A 255 8.45 -9.85 5.72
C SER A 255 9.21 -11.18 5.67
N PRO A 256 9.64 -11.62 4.47
CA PRO A 256 10.40 -12.85 4.33
C PRO A 256 11.81 -12.72 4.93
N ASN A 257 12.49 -13.85 5.08
CA ASN A 257 13.92 -13.84 5.37
C ASN A 257 14.68 -13.39 4.11
N LYS A 258 15.36 -12.25 4.23
CA LYS A 258 16.09 -11.61 3.11
C LYS A 258 17.15 -12.49 2.45
N ASP A 259 17.65 -13.53 3.14
CA ASP A 259 18.73 -14.38 2.68
C ASP A 259 18.24 -15.77 2.21
N ASP A 260 16.96 -16.12 2.36
CA ASP A 260 16.41 -17.45 2.03
C ASP A 260 15.26 -17.35 1.00
N VAL A 261 15.60 -16.95 -0.23
CA VAL A 261 14.66 -16.92 -1.36
C VAL A 261 15.31 -17.60 -2.56
N GLU A 262 14.64 -18.65 -3.08
CA GLU A 262 15.13 -19.48 -4.20
C GLU A 262 14.07 -19.71 -5.25
N GLY A 263 14.37 -19.47 -6.53
CA GLY A 263 13.48 -19.79 -7.64
C GLY A 263 13.20 -18.60 -8.57
N ILE A 264 12.05 -18.63 -9.24
CA ILE A 264 11.66 -17.63 -10.22
C ILE A 264 10.23 -17.20 -10.02
N VAL A 265 9.96 -15.90 -10.15
CA VAL A 265 8.64 -15.32 -10.13
C VAL A 265 8.39 -14.51 -11.40
N PHE A 266 7.19 -14.63 -11.96
CA PHE A 266 6.71 -13.85 -13.10
C PHE A 266 5.62 -12.88 -12.66
N SER A 267 5.68 -11.66 -13.18
CA SER A 267 4.60 -10.68 -12.97
C SER A 267 3.29 -11.16 -13.58
N SER A 268 2.18 -10.88 -12.92
CA SER A 268 0.83 -11.16 -13.44
C SER A 268 0.14 -9.94 -14.03
N LEU A 269 0.50 -8.74 -13.54
CA LEU A 269 0.00 -7.44 -14.00
C LEU A 269 1.18 -6.51 -14.30
N PRO A 270 0.97 -5.46 -15.12
CA PRO A 270 1.95 -4.40 -15.32
C PRO A 270 2.25 -3.66 -14.00
N LEU A 271 3.50 -3.29 -13.80
CA LEU A 271 3.96 -2.43 -12.72
C LEU A 271 4.04 -0.99 -13.23
N SER A 272 3.33 -0.07 -12.58
CA SER A 272 3.49 1.36 -12.79
C SER A 272 4.49 1.92 -11.78
N TYR A 273 5.61 2.49 -12.25
CA TYR A 273 6.66 3.02 -11.39
C TYR A 273 7.23 4.32 -11.95
N GLY A 274 7.10 5.41 -11.19
CA GLY A 274 7.62 6.73 -11.58
C GLY A 274 7.11 7.23 -12.93
N GLY A 275 5.85 6.95 -13.28
CA GLY A 275 5.23 7.32 -14.56
C GLY A 275 5.64 6.42 -15.74
N ASN A 276 6.32 5.29 -15.49
CA ASN A 276 6.72 4.31 -16.50
C ASN A 276 6.04 2.98 -16.24
N ILE A 277 5.87 2.18 -17.28
CA ILE A 277 5.30 0.84 -17.20
C ILE A 277 6.42 -0.20 -17.34
N VAL A 278 6.39 -1.21 -16.45
CA VAL A 278 7.20 -2.43 -16.57
C VAL A 278 6.24 -3.59 -16.73
N ASP A 279 6.33 -4.32 -17.85
CA ASP A 279 5.37 -5.39 -18.13
C ASP A 279 6.03 -6.67 -18.62
N GLU A 280 5.30 -7.79 -18.40
CA GLU A 280 5.72 -9.15 -18.72
C GLU A 280 7.17 -9.40 -18.26
N PHE A 281 7.43 -9.18 -16.97
CA PHE A 281 8.77 -9.34 -16.39
C PHE A 281 8.87 -10.54 -15.46
N TYR A 282 10.11 -10.95 -15.22
CA TYR A 282 10.44 -11.98 -14.24
C TYR A 282 11.64 -11.57 -13.39
N LEU A 283 11.71 -12.16 -12.20
CA LEU A 283 12.86 -12.10 -11.29
C LEU A 283 13.26 -13.50 -10.89
N ARG A 284 14.55 -13.81 -10.98
CA ARG A 284 15.14 -15.06 -10.50
C ARG A 284 15.99 -14.81 -9.27
N PHE A 285 15.66 -15.51 -8.20
CA PHE A 285 16.34 -15.39 -6.91
C PHE A 285 17.25 -16.58 -6.64
N LYS A 286 18.39 -16.29 -5.97
CA LYS A 286 19.27 -17.26 -5.35
C LYS A 286 19.86 -16.65 -4.09
N ASP A 287 19.88 -17.41 -2.99
CA ASP A 287 20.37 -16.95 -1.68
C ASP A 287 19.76 -15.57 -1.29
N GLY A 288 18.46 -15.38 -1.53
CA GLY A 288 17.72 -14.16 -1.27
C GLY A 288 17.92 -13.01 -2.26
N GLN A 289 18.86 -13.10 -3.20
CA GLN A 289 19.18 -12.03 -4.14
C GLN A 289 18.65 -12.28 -5.55
N VAL A 290 18.21 -11.23 -6.21
CA VAL A 290 17.93 -11.24 -7.65
C VAL A 290 19.26 -11.44 -8.40
N ILE A 291 19.38 -12.59 -9.09
CA ILE A 291 20.57 -12.95 -9.89
C ILE A 291 20.33 -12.83 -11.39
N ASP A 292 19.08 -12.79 -11.82
CA ASP A 292 18.68 -12.66 -13.22
C ASP A 292 17.28 -12.05 -13.29
N PHE A 293 17.03 -11.21 -14.28
CA PHE A 293 15.73 -10.59 -14.52
C PHE A 293 15.56 -10.21 -15.98
N GLY A 294 14.31 -10.07 -16.41
CA GLY A 294 13.98 -9.59 -17.75
C GLY A 294 12.59 -8.99 -17.78
N ALA A 295 12.33 -8.12 -18.73
CA ALA A 295 11.04 -7.52 -18.98
C ALA A 295 10.84 -7.35 -20.49
N LYS A 296 9.61 -7.49 -20.97
CA LYS A 296 9.27 -7.20 -22.36
C LYS A 296 9.17 -5.69 -22.58
N GLU A 297 8.63 -4.97 -21.60
CA GLU A 297 8.57 -3.51 -21.56
C GLU A 297 9.18 -2.99 -20.26
N GLY A 298 9.87 -1.84 -20.30
CA GLY A 298 10.39 -1.17 -19.11
C GLY A 298 11.65 -1.83 -18.50
N TYR A 299 12.45 -2.57 -19.26
CA TYR A 299 13.66 -3.25 -18.75
C TYR A 299 14.62 -2.31 -17.99
N GLU A 300 14.88 -1.11 -18.52
CA GLU A 300 15.79 -0.16 -17.88
C GLU A 300 15.20 0.42 -16.57
N VAL A 301 13.88 0.50 -16.49
CA VAL A 301 13.17 0.91 -15.25
C VAL A 301 13.32 -0.18 -14.20
N LEU A 302 13.05 -1.44 -14.55
CA LEU A 302 13.22 -2.58 -13.66
C LEU A 302 14.66 -2.69 -13.17
N LYS A 303 15.64 -2.53 -14.09
CA LYS A 303 17.05 -2.49 -13.76
C LYS A 303 17.35 -1.36 -12.76
N GLY A 304 16.81 -0.17 -12.98
CA GLY A 304 16.97 0.97 -12.07
C GLY A 304 16.41 0.72 -10.67
N ILE A 305 15.29 0.00 -10.56
CA ILE A 305 14.72 -0.43 -9.27
C ILE A 305 15.69 -1.38 -8.57
N ILE A 306 16.15 -2.43 -9.25
CA ILE A 306 17.07 -3.46 -8.71
C ILE A 306 18.42 -2.88 -8.32
N ASP A 307 18.90 -1.88 -9.04
CA ASP A 307 20.20 -1.22 -8.80
C ASP A 307 20.13 -0.02 -7.83
N SER A 308 18.96 0.24 -7.21
CA SER A 308 18.79 1.40 -6.31
C SER A 308 19.69 1.34 -5.09
N ASP A 309 19.82 0.17 -4.45
CA ASP A 309 20.75 -0.14 -3.37
C ASP A 309 20.93 -1.66 -3.21
N GLU A 310 21.68 -2.11 -2.20
CA GLU A 310 21.86 -3.56 -1.99
C GLU A 310 20.60 -4.27 -1.48
N GLY A 311 19.72 -3.56 -0.77
CA GLY A 311 18.44 -4.11 -0.28
C GLY A 311 17.40 -4.24 -1.39
N SER A 312 17.46 -3.41 -2.44
CA SER A 312 16.52 -3.46 -3.56
C SER A 312 16.63 -4.74 -4.40
N LYS A 313 17.69 -5.52 -4.23
CA LYS A 313 17.87 -6.84 -4.84
C LYS A 313 17.19 -7.98 -4.09
N ARG A 314 16.52 -7.69 -2.99
CA ARG A 314 15.93 -8.66 -2.06
C ARG A 314 14.46 -8.38 -1.84
N LEU A 315 13.71 -9.41 -1.45
CA LEU A 315 12.33 -9.23 -1.04
C LEU A 315 12.25 -8.58 0.35
N GLY A 316 11.35 -7.62 0.49
CA GLY A 316 10.92 -7.03 1.76
C GLY A 316 9.55 -7.52 2.21
N GLU A 317 8.73 -7.96 1.24
CA GLU A 317 7.37 -8.38 1.52
C GLU A 317 6.91 -9.55 0.64
N VAL A 318 6.01 -10.34 1.20
CA VAL A 318 5.13 -11.27 0.49
C VAL A 318 3.70 -11.08 1.01
N ALA A 319 2.77 -10.78 0.09
CA ALA A 319 1.38 -10.51 0.40
C ALA A 319 0.43 -11.54 -0.22
N LEU A 320 -0.54 -11.95 0.58
CA LEU A 320 -1.54 -12.97 0.26
C LEU A 320 -2.90 -12.31 0.07
N ILE A 321 -3.37 -12.24 -1.16
CA ILE A 321 -4.66 -11.67 -1.54
C ILE A 321 -5.45 -12.72 -2.32
N PRO A 322 -6.71 -13.02 -1.94
CA PRO A 322 -7.51 -13.99 -2.70
C PRO A 322 -7.77 -13.46 -4.13
N TYR A 323 -7.68 -14.35 -5.12
CA TYR A 323 -7.98 -14.00 -6.52
C TYR A 323 -9.38 -13.42 -6.68
N HIS A 324 -10.35 -13.89 -5.88
CA HIS A 324 -11.69 -13.32 -5.81
C HIS A 324 -11.78 -12.14 -4.82
N SER A 325 -10.77 -11.24 -4.82
CA SER A 325 -10.88 -9.97 -4.11
C SER A 325 -11.91 -9.05 -4.79
N PRO A 326 -12.59 -8.17 -4.05
CA PRO A 326 -13.52 -7.20 -4.65
C PRO A 326 -12.88 -6.33 -5.72
N ILE A 327 -11.58 -6.10 -5.64
CA ILE A 327 -10.82 -5.26 -6.57
C ILE A 327 -10.52 -6.03 -7.84
N ASN A 328 -10.04 -7.28 -7.75
CA ASN A 328 -9.81 -8.11 -8.95
C ASN A 328 -11.11 -8.42 -9.71
N GLU A 329 -12.24 -8.53 -9.00
CA GLU A 329 -13.56 -8.73 -9.64
C GLU A 329 -14.03 -7.52 -10.48
N LEU A 330 -13.41 -6.34 -10.31
CA LEU A 330 -13.63 -5.17 -11.18
C LEU A 330 -13.02 -5.36 -12.57
N LYS A 331 -12.01 -6.23 -12.71
CA LYS A 331 -11.24 -6.45 -13.93
C LYS A 331 -10.69 -5.14 -14.50
N THR A 332 -10.28 -4.24 -13.62
CA THR A 332 -9.78 -2.89 -13.92
C THR A 332 -8.35 -2.78 -13.42
N LEU A 333 -7.45 -2.31 -14.26
CA LEU A 333 -6.12 -1.86 -13.84
C LEU A 333 -6.22 -0.37 -13.48
N PHE A 334 -5.92 -0.06 -12.23
CA PHE A 334 -6.09 1.30 -11.72
C PHE A 334 -4.88 2.20 -11.99
N TYR A 335 -3.72 1.63 -12.31
CA TYR A 335 -2.44 2.35 -12.35
C TYR A 335 -2.13 3.08 -11.03
N ASN A 336 -2.60 2.50 -9.94
CA ASN A 336 -2.50 3.03 -8.59
C ASN A 336 -2.21 1.90 -7.63
N THR A 337 -1.12 2.01 -6.86
CA THR A 337 -0.60 0.93 -6.00
C THR A 337 -1.63 0.51 -4.96
N LEU A 338 -2.34 1.44 -4.30
CA LEU A 338 -3.36 1.13 -3.29
C LEU A 338 -4.42 0.13 -3.80
N TYR A 339 -4.79 0.21 -5.07
CA TYR A 339 -5.80 -0.67 -5.67
C TYR A 339 -5.18 -1.91 -6.29
N ASP A 340 -4.14 -1.73 -7.10
CA ASP A 340 -3.58 -2.82 -7.92
C ASP A 340 -2.88 -3.87 -7.06
N GLU A 341 -2.21 -3.48 -5.95
CA GLU A 341 -1.65 -4.41 -4.97
C GLU A 341 -2.74 -5.25 -4.27
N ASN A 342 -3.88 -4.65 -3.96
CA ASN A 342 -5.01 -5.31 -3.33
C ASN A 342 -5.89 -6.14 -4.30
N ALA A 343 -5.57 -6.13 -5.59
CA ALA A 343 -6.20 -7.00 -6.59
C ALA A 343 -5.56 -8.39 -6.67
N SER A 344 -4.32 -8.58 -6.22
CA SER A 344 -3.55 -9.79 -6.51
C SER A 344 -2.50 -10.06 -5.41
N CYS A 345 -2.21 -11.35 -5.17
CA CYS A 345 -0.98 -11.68 -4.44
C CYS A 345 0.20 -10.97 -5.07
N HIS A 346 1.02 -10.33 -4.24
CA HIS A 346 2.17 -9.56 -4.68
C HIS A 346 3.39 -9.85 -3.81
N MET A 347 4.53 -9.40 -4.27
CA MET A 347 5.78 -9.37 -3.55
C MET A 347 6.39 -7.99 -3.71
N ALA A 348 7.16 -7.52 -2.72
CA ALA A 348 7.88 -6.27 -2.85
C ALA A 348 9.40 -6.48 -2.86
N LEU A 349 10.07 -5.78 -3.77
CA LEU A 349 11.51 -5.58 -3.68
C LEU A 349 11.79 -4.43 -2.70
N GLY A 350 12.75 -4.62 -1.79
CA GLY A 350 13.24 -3.55 -0.93
C GLY A 350 12.95 -3.73 0.56
N ILE A 351 12.56 -2.65 1.24
CA ILE A 351 12.43 -2.63 2.70
C ILE A 351 11.30 -3.55 3.19
N GLY A 352 11.56 -4.27 4.30
CA GLY A 352 10.57 -5.06 5.03
C GLY A 352 9.99 -4.30 6.23
N PHE A 353 8.97 -4.89 6.86
CA PHE A 353 8.18 -4.27 7.92
C PHE A 353 8.53 -4.82 9.31
N SER A 354 8.71 -3.91 10.28
CA SER A 354 9.03 -4.25 11.66
C SER A 354 7.91 -5.02 12.36
N GLU A 355 6.66 -4.76 12.02
CA GLU A 355 5.48 -5.45 12.59
C GLU A 355 5.39 -6.92 12.18
N CYS A 356 6.12 -7.32 11.14
CA CYS A 356 6.20 -8.71 10.68
C CYS A 356 7.19 -9.57 11.48
N ILE A 357 7.78 -9.03 12.53
CA ILE A 357 8.66 -9.74 13.48
C ILE A 357 8.14 -9.56 14.90
N LYS A 358 8.11 -10.63 15.67
CA LYS A 358 7.69 -10.58 17.08
C LYS A 358 8.56 -9.63 17.88
N GLY A 359 7.95 -8.56 18.41
CA GLY A 359 8.65 -7.48 19.12
C GLY A 359 9.40 -6.50 18.20
N GLY A 360 9.29 -6.62 16.90
CA GLY A 360 10.03 -5.82 15.92
C GLY A 360 9.72 -4.33 15.93
N ILE A 361 8.52 -3.93 16.37
CA ILE A 361 8.11 -2.51 16.48
C ILE A 361 9.01 -1.73 17.45
N ASP A 362 9.62 -2.42 18.41
CA ASP A 362 10.52 -1.83 19.41
C ASP A 362 12.00 -1.99 19.05
N MET A 363 12.32 -2.68 17.94
CA MET A 363 13.68 -2.91 17.45
C MET A 363 14.15 -1.77 16.55
N ASP A 364 15.46 -1.53 16.55
CA ASP A 364 16.07 -0.64 15.56
C ASP A 364 16.29 -1.36 14.21
N LYS A 365 16.64 -0.60 13.17
CA LYS A 365 16.87 -1.15 11.83
C LYS A 365 17.95 -2.22 11.77
N LYS A 366 18.99 -2.08 12.60
CA LYS A 366 20.10 -3.04 12.63
C LYS A 366 19.65 -4.35 13.26
N GLU A 367 18.91 -4.28 14.36
CA GLU A 367 18.34 -5.46 15.03
C GLU A 367 17.37 -6.20 14.10
N LEU A 368 16.50 -5.48 13.37
CA LEU A 368 15.60 -6.06 12.36
C LEU A 368 16.37 -6.74 11.23
N PHE A 369 17.44 -6.10 10.72
CA PHE A 369 18.28 -6.66 9.66
C PHE A 369 19.01 -7.94 10.12
N GLU A 370 19.51 -7.98 11.36
CA GLU A 370 20.10 -9.17 11.98
C GLU A 370 19.07 -10.30 12.18
N LYS A 371 17.79 -9.96 12.35
CA LYS A 371 16.66 -10.90 12.40
C LYS A 371 16.21 -11.39 11.01
N GLY A 372 16.78 -10.89 9.92
CA GLY A 372 16.46 -11.31 8.55
C GLY A 372 15.48 -10.40 7.82
N VAL A 373 15.00 -9.31 8.41
CA VAL A 373 14.18 -8.30 7.72
C VAL A 373 15.08 -7.44 6.84
N ASN A 374 14.69 -7.23 5.60
CA ASN A 374 15.48 -6.46 4.66
C ASN A 374 15.37 -4.95 4.91
N ASP A 375 16.49 -4.21 4.76
CA ASP A 375 16.55 -2.75 4.79
C ASP A 375 16.91 -2.22 3.40
N SER A 376 16.20 -1.22 2.94
CA SER A 376 16.40 -0.57 1.63
C SER A 376 15.85 0.85 1.65
N LEU A 377 16.22 1.62 0.64
CA LEU A 377 15.66 2.95 0.38
C LEU A 377 14.32 2.89 -0.39
N VAL A 378 14.02 1.73 -0.99
CA VAL A 378 12.84 1.53 -1.82
C VAL A 378 11.94 0.43 -1.25
N HIS A 379 10.67 0.48 -1.63
CA HIS A 379 9.68 -0.59 -1.48
C HIS A 379 8.85 -0.57 -2.76
N VAL A 380 8.90 -1.66 -3.54
CA VAL A 380 8.26 -1.70 -4.86
C VAL A 380 7.48 -3.00 -5.02
N ASP A 381 6.17 -2.89 -4.92
CA ASP A 381 5.23 -3.99 -5.05
C ASP A 381 5.07 -4.40 -6.51
N PHE A 382 5.03 -5.70 -6.75
CA PHE A 382 4.73 -6.27 -8.06
C PHE A 382 3.80 -7.47 -7.94
N MET A 383 2.74 -7.47 -8.74
CA MET A 383 1.67 -8.46 -8.71
C MET A 383 2.14 -9.74 -9.39
N MET A 384 1.90 -10.89 -8.71
CA MET A 384 2.28 -12.21 -9.22
C MET A 384 1.15 -13.26 -9.11
N GLY A 385 0.04 -12.90 -8.45
CA GLY A 385 -1.11 -13.77 -8.28
C GLY A 385 -1.81 -14.10 -9.58
N THR A 386 -2.32 -15.33 -9.69
CA THR A 386 -3.10 -15.85 -10.82
C THR A 386 -4.25 -16.69 -10.29
N GLU A 387 -5.25 -16.96 -11.15
CA GLU A 387 -6.41 -17.79 -10.80
C GLU A 387 -6.02 -19.21 -10.35
N ASP A 388 -4.91 -19.74 -10.88
CA ASP A 388 -4.39 -21.07 -10.57
C ASP A 388 -3.24 -21.07 -9.55
N LEU A 389 -2.97 -19.93 -8.88
CA LEU A 389 -1.89 -19.85 -7.90
C LEU A 389 -2.11 -20.85 -6.77
N MET A 390 -1.07 -21.62 -6.50
CA MET A 390 -0.94 -22.51 -5.35
C MET A 390 0.13 -21.95 -4.40
N ILE A 391 -0.18 -21.95 -3.10
CA ILE A 391 0.79 -21.62 -2.05
C ILE A 391 0.72 -22.69 -0.97
N ASP A 392 1.86 -23.36 -0.75
CA ASP A 392 2.04 -24.31 0.34
C ASP A 392 2.95 -23.69 1.42
N GLY A 393 2.54 -23.80 2.66
CA GLY A 393 3.40 -23.57 3.82
C GLY A 393 4.21 -24.82 4.14
N ILE A 394 5.51 -24.65 4.36
CA ILE A 394 6.43 -25.75 4.72
C ILE A 394 6.76 -25.61 6.20
N LEU A 395 6.48 -26.67 6.98
CA LEU A 395 6.74 -26.74 8.41
C LEU A 395 8.19 -27.18 8.71
N GLU A 396 8.60 -27.10 9.97
CA GLU A 396 9.97 -27.47 10.40
C GLU A 396 10.33 -28.95 10.12
N ASP A 397 9.35 -29.84 10.17
CA ASP A 397 9.53 -31.27 9.85
C ASP A 397 9.52 -31.57 8.34
N GLY A 398 9.40 -30.54 7.50
CA GLY A 398 9.31 -30.66 6.04
C GLY A 398 7.92 -31.03 5.53
N SER A 399 6.92 -31.17 6.37
CA SER A 399 5.54 -31.39 5.94
C SER A 399 4.94 -30.11 5.34
N HIS A 400 3.95 -30.28 4.45
CA HIS A 400 3.28 -29.19 3.75
C HIS A 400 1.88 -28.98 4.28
N VAL A 401 1.48 -27.72 4.41
CA VAL A 401 0.11 -27.29 4.68
C VAL A 401 -0.34 -26.37 3.55
N LYS A 402 -1.49 -26.67 2.94
CA LYS A 402 -2.04 -25.80 1.89
C LYS A 402 -2.52 -24.48 2.48
N ILE A 403 -2.07 -23.39 1.88
CA ILE A 403 -2.51 -22.02 2.21
C ILE A 403 -3.42 -21.50 1.12
N PHE A 404 -3.01 -21.66 -0.16
CA PHE A 404 -3.79 -21.29 -1.34
C PHE A 404 -3.97 -22.48 -2.29
N GLU A 405 -5.15 -22.55 -2.87
CA GLU A 405 -5.47 -23.40 -4.01
C GLU A 405 -6.40 -22.64 -4.94
N ASN A 406 -6.15 -22.70 -6.26
CA ASN A 406 -6.90 -21.93 -7.24
C ASN A 406 -6.98 -20.45 -6.89
N GLY A 407 -5.84 -19.85 -6.51
CA GLY A 407 -5.70 -18.43 -6.21
C GLY A 407 -6.39 -17.94 -4.95
N ASN A 408 -6.93 -18.80 -4.09
CA ASN A 408 -7.71 -18.41 -2.93
C ASN A 408 -7.29 -19.17 -1.66
N PHE A 409 -7.53 -18.56 -0.49
CA PHE A 409 -7.33 -19.23 0.80
C PHE A 409 -8.19 -20.49 0.92
N VAL A 410 -7.63 -21.55 1.50
CA VAL A 410 -8.34 -22.84 1.71
C VAL A 410 -8.81 -23.05 3.14
N PHE A 411 -8.72 -22.04 4.03
CA PHE A 411 -9.09 -22.12 5.45
C PHE A 411 -9.89 -20.90 5.92
#